data_dfcd6389b29a06fdd81fca2e2421945f
#
_entry.id   dfcd6389b29a06fdd81fca2e2421945f
#
_cell.length_a   1.000
_cell.length_b   1.000
_cell.length_c   1.000
_cell.angle_alpha   90.00
_cell.angle_beta   90.00
_cell.angle_gamma   90.00
#
_symmetry.space_group_name_H-M   'P 1'
#
loop_
_entity.id
_entity.type
_entity.pdbx_description
1 polymer ?
#
loop_
_entity_poly.entity_id
_entity_poly.type
_entity_poly.pdbx_seq_one_letter_code
_entity_poly.pdbx_strand_id
1 'polypeptide(L)'
;MNAKPLAGLRVLDLSRLLPGPACTLYLADLGADVIKIEDEAQGDYARSLQPALFKAINRNKRGMCLDLRQTDGRATFLRLVERADVVVESFRPGVMDRLGVGYEILRERNLALVYCALTGYGQSGPYRNRAGHDVNYRALSGQLEQSGPAGGAPDLSNFQVAD
;
A
#
# COMPACT_ATOMS: atom_id res chain seq x y z
N MET A 1 -25.40 -19.97 -1.34
CA MET A 1 -24.57 -18.81 -1.74
C MET A 1 -23.11 -19.26 -1.66
N ASN A 2 -22.38 -19.26 -2.77
CA ASN A 2 -20.96 -19.61 -2.71
C ASN A 2 -20.20 -18.51 -1.94
N ALA A 3 -19.46 -18.89 -0.90
CA ALA A 3 -18.58 -17.97 -0.20
C ALA A 3 -17.55 -17.38 -1.17
N LYS A 4 -17.24 -16.07 -1.04
CA LYS A 4 -16.20 -15.47 -1.85
C LYS A 4 -14.84 -16.09 -1.48
N PRO A 5 -13.87 -16.18 -2.41
CA PRO A 5 -12.60 -16.89 -2.19
C PRO A 5 -11.80 -16.44 -0.96
N LEU A 6 -11.85 -15.15 -0.62
CA LEU A 6 -11.13 -14.57 0.52
C LEU A 6 -12.04 -14.19 1.70
N ALA A 7 -13.24 -14.77 1.76
CA ALA A 7 -14.15 -14.54 2.88
C ALA A 7 -13.49 -14.99 4.21
N GLY A 8 -13.48 -14.09 5.19
CA GLY A 8 -12.85 -14.32 6.50
C GLY A 8 -11.43 -13.77 6.63
N LEU A 9 -10.75 -13.46 5.53
CA LEU A 9 -9.44 -12.81 5.56
C LEU A 9 -9.61 -11.34 5.95
N ARG A 10 -8.83 -10.85 6.93
CA ARG A 10 -8.80 -9.44 7.34
C ARG A 10 -7.49 -8.77 6.96
N VAL A 11 -7.60 -7.64 6.26
CA VAL A 11 -6.48 -6.84 5.76
C VAL A 11 -6.51 -5.45 6.38
N LEU A 12 -5.40 -5.01 6.95
CA LEU A 12 -5.18 -3.63 7.37
C LEU A 12 -4.38 -2.91 6.27
N ASP A 13 -4.99 -1.93 5.65
CA ASP A 13 -4.43 -1.20 4.51
C ASP A 13 -4.01 0.22 4.93
N LEU A 14 -2.69 0.43 5.11
CA LEU A 14 -2.10 1.74 5.40
C LEU A 14 -1.50 2.39 4.15
N SER A 15 -1.70 1.76 2.99
CA SER A 15 -1.12 2.23 1.73
C SER A 15 -1.82 3.48 1.20
N ARG A 16 -1.15 4.19 0.28
CA ARG A 16 -1.63 5.46 -0.29
C ARG A 16 -1.46 5.47 -1.79
N LEU A 17 -2.16 6.38 -2.45
CA LEU A 17 -2.16 6.64 -3.90
C LEU A 17 -2.68 5.44 -4.70
N LEU A 18 -1.84 4.80 -5.53
CA LEU A 18 -2.30 3.80 -6.50
C LEU A 18 -1.91 2.36 -6.14
N PRO A 19 -0.62 1.98 -5.99
CA PRO A 19 -0.25 0.55 -6.03
C PRO A 19 -0.82 -0.26 -4.87
N GLY A 20 -0.66 0.22 -3.65
CA GLY A 20 -1.19 -0.45 -2.47
C GLY A 20 -2.71 -0.49 -2.42
N PRO A 21 -3.40 0.65 -2.59
CA PRO A 21 -4.85 0.66 -2.62
C PRO A 21 -5.45 -0.20 -3.76
N ALA A 22 -4.82 -0.29 -4.93
CA ALA A 22 -5.25 -1.18 -6.00
C ALA A 22 -5.05 -2.66 -5.62
N CYS A 23 -3.92 -3.01 -5.01
CA CYS A 23 -3.67 -4.36 -4.50
C CYS A 23 -4.76 -4.77 -3.49
N THR A 24 -5.03 -3.95 -2.48
CA THR A 24 -6.03 -4.26 -1.45
C THR A 24 -7.47 -4.19 -1.97
N LEU A 25 -7.73 -3.47 -3.06
CA LEU A 25 -9.02 -3.52 -3.77
C LEU A 25 -9.29 -4.91 -4.33
N TYR A 26 -8.31 -5.55 -4.99
CA TYR A 26 -8.50 -6.93 -5.49
C TYR A 26 -8.83 -7.89 -4.35
N LEU A 27 -8.18 -7.75 -3.19
CA LEU A 27 -8.50 -8.56 -2.02
C LEU A 27 -9.95 -8.31 -1.54
N ALA A 28 -10.38 -7.05 -1.48
CA ALA A 28 -11.74 -6.68 -1.11
C ALA A 28 -12.80 -7.20 -2.10
N ASP A 29 -12.54 -7.10 -3.41
CA ASP A 29 -13.44 -7.61 -4.45
C ASP A 29 -13.59 -9.13 -4.37
N LEU A 30 -12.53 -9.84 -3.98
CA LEU A 30 -12.53 -11.28 -3.71
C LEU A 30 -13.12 -11.66 -2.34
N GLY A 31 -13.51 -10.69 -1.52
CA GLY A 31 -14.27 -10.91 -0.30
C GLY A 31 -13.52 -10.76 1.02
N ALA A 32 -12.27 -10.30 1.00
CA ALA A 32 -11.57 -9.95 2.21
C ALA A 32 -12.22 -8.76 2.93
N ASP A 33 -12.14 -8.74 4.27
CA ASP A 33 -12.52 -7.61 5.12
C ASP A 33 -11.35 -6.62 5.17
N VAL A 34 -11.34 -5.65 4.24
CA VAL A 34 -10.26 -4.66 4.14
C VAL A 34 -10.63 -3.40 4.94
N ILE A 35 -9.76 -3.04 5.89
CA ILE A 35 -9.86 -1.81 6.66
C ILE A 35 -8.74 -0.87 6.23
N LYS A 36 -9.12 0.19 5.52
CA LYS A 36 -8.18 1.26 5.16
C LYS A 36 -7.96 2.17 6.35
N ILE A 37 -6.70 2.28 6.78
CA ILE A 37 -6.30 3.09 7.92
C ILE A 37 -5.58 4.32 7.41
N GLU A 38 -6.06 5.49 7.80
CA GLU A 38 -5.58 6.79 7.36
C GLU A 38 -5.25 7.68 8.55
N ASP A 39 -4.32 8.62 8.38
CA ASP A 39 -4.12 9.65 9.40
C ASP A 39 -5.28 10.66 9.42
N GLU A 40 -5.46 11.35 10.54
CA GLU A 40 -6.56 12.28 10.75
C GLU A 40 -6.39 13.60 10.00
N ALA A 41 -5.17 13.95 9.57
CA ALA A 41 -4.86 15.25 8.98
C ALA A 41 -5.13 15.30 7.45
N GLN A 42 -4.48 14.43 6.70
CA GLN A 42 -4.55 14.42 5.24
C GLN A 42 -5.09 13.12 4.66
N GLY A 43 -4.97 12.03 5.38
CA GLY A 43 -5.34 10.72 4.91
C GLY A 43 -4.52 10.27 3.69
N ASP A 44 -5.19 9.60 2.77
CA ASP A 44 -4.62 9.25 1.47
C ASP A 44 -4.66 10.47 0.53
N TYR A 45 -3.52 10.86 0.00
CA TYR A 45 -3.39 12.01 -0.91
C TYR A 45 -4.27 11.91 -2.16
N ALA A 46 -4.62 10.71 -2.59
CA ALA A 46 -5.54 10.51 -3.71
C ALA A 46 -6.93 11.11 -3.45
N ARG A 47 -7.33 11.33 -2.19
CA ARG A 47 -8.60 12.00 -1.86
C ARG A 47 -8.70 13.41 -2.43
N SER A 48 -7.61 14.15 -2.37
CA SER A 48 -7.54 15.54 -2.85
C SER A 48 -7.00 15.64 -4.27
N LEU A 49 -5.99 14.83 -4.63
CA LEU A 49 -5.34 14.91 -5.94
C LEU A 49 -6.18 14.29 -7.06
N GLN A 50 -6.81 13.15 -6.80
CA GLN A 50 -7.58 12.38 -7.79
C GLN A 50 -8.80 11.70 -7.12
N PRO A 51 -9.84 12.45 -6.75
CA PRO A 51 -10.98 11.91 -6.01
C PRO A 51 -11.72 10.76 -6.71
N ALA A 52 -11.78 10.79 -8.05
CA ALA A 52 -12.38 9.72 -8.83
C ALA A 52 -11.58 8.41 -8.74
N LEU A 53 -10.25 8.50 -8.83
CA LEU A 53 -9.35 7.38 -8.63
C LEU A 53 -9.49 6.83 -7.20
N PHE A 54 -9.45 7.71 -6.19
CA PHE A 54 -9.60 7.29 -4.80
C PHE A 54 -10.87 6.45 -4.59
N LYS A 55 -12.01 6.90 -5.11
CA LYS A 55 -13.29 6.17 -5.02
C LYS A 55 -13.24 4.83 -5.73
N ALA A 56 -12.61 4.77 -6.91
CA ALA A 56 -12.51 3.56 -7.69
C ALA A 56 -11.69 2.48 -7.00
N ILE A 57 -10.49 2.83 -6.47
CA ILE A 57 -9.56 1.86 -5.90
C ILE A 57 -9.78 1.56 -4.41
N ASN A 58 -10.71 2.25 -3.75
CA ASN A 58 -11.04 2.02 -2.35
C ASN A 58 -12.49 1.54 -2.12
N ARG A 59 -13.22 1.21 -3.19
CA ARG A 59 -14.54 0.59 -3.05
C ARG A 59 -14.43 -0.74 -2.27
N ASN A 60 -15.52 -1.14 -1.62
CA ASN A 60 -15.61 -2.36 -0.82
C ASN A 60 -14.69 -2.41 0.42
N LYS A 61 -13.98 -1.33 0.74
CA LYS A 61 -13.18 -1.21 1.95
C LYS A 61 -13.94 -0.44 3.03
N ARG A 62 -13.68 -0.77 4.28
CA ARG A 62 -14.05 0.05 5.43
C ARG A 62 -12.96 1.09 5.68
N GLY A 63 -13.31 2.26 6.20
CA GLY A 63 -12.34 3.31 6.55
C GLY A 63 -12.22 3.47 8.07
N MET A 64 -11.02 3.78 8.53
CA MET A 64 -10.73 4.14 9.93
C MET A 64 -9.64 5.21 9.94
N CYS A 65 -9.82 6.24 10.79
CA CYS A 65 -8.78 7.24 11.05
C CYS A 65 -8.02 6.88 12.33
N LEU A 66 -6.70 6.83 12.26
CA LEU A 66 -5.81 6.61 13.40
C LEU A 66 -4.53 7.42 13.25
N ASP A 67 -4.22 8.26 14.24
CA ASP A 67 -2.90 8.90 14.30
C ASP A 67 -1.89 7.97 15.00
N LEU A 68 -1.09 7.26 14.22
CA LEU A 68 -0.06 6.35 14.72
C LEU A 68 1.10 7.05 15.45
N ARG A 69 1.18 8.38 15.40
CA ARG A 69 2.13 9.18 16.20
C ARG A 69 1.68 9.28 17.66
N GLN A 70 0.38 9.13 17.91
CA GLN A 70 -0.22 9.14 19.25
C GLN A 70 -0.19 7.74 19.88
N THR A 71 -0.03 7.70 21.18
CA THR A 71 0.03 6.43 21.94
C THR A 71 -1.25 5.61 21.78
N ASP A 72 -2.42 6.25 21.87
CA ASP A 72 -3.71 5.58 21.78
C ASP A 72 -3.99 5.06 20.37
N GLY A 73 -3.55 5.82 19.33
CA GLY A 73 -3.62 5.38 17.95
C GLY A 73 -2.79 4.12 17.69
N ARG A 74 -1.53 4.12 18.17
CA ARG A 74 -0.67 2.92 18.13
C ARG A 74 -1.26 1.74 18.87
N ALA A 75 -1.72 1.95 20.12
CA ALA A 75 -2.32 0.88 20.90
C ALA A 75 -3.55 0.29 20.22
N THR A 76 -4.37 1.12 19.61
CA THR A 76 -5.54 0.68 18.84
C THR A 76 -5.11 -0.12 17.61
N PHE A 77 -4.12 0.35 16.85
CA PHE A 77 -3.58 -0.37 15.69
C PHE A 77 -3.03 -1.74 16.08
N LEU A 78 -2.23 -1.82 17.14
CA LEU A 78 -1.67 -3.09 17.61
C LEU A 78 -2.75 -4.11 18.00
N ARG A 79 -3.86 -3.67 18.62
CA ARG A 79 -5.02 -4.55 18.90
C ARG A 79 -5.72 -5.04 17.62
N LEU A 80 -5.75 -4.22 16.56
CA LEU A 80 -6.27 -4.66 15.26
C LEU A 80 -5.37 -5.72 14.64
N VAL A 81 -4.05 -5.56 14.74
CA VAL A 81 -3.05 -6.51 14.21
C VAL A 81 -3.18 -7.90 14.84
N GLU A 82 -3.53 -8.00 16.12
CA GLU A 82 -3.77 -9.28 16.81
C GLU A 82 -4.86 -10.14 16.14
N ARG A 83 -5.73 -9.51 15.34
CA ARG A 83 -6.86 -10.15 14.66
C ARG A 83 -6.84 -9.96 13.14
N ALA A 84 -5.72 -9.50 12.60
CA ALA A 84 -5.53 -9.30 11.18
C ALA A 84 -4.72 -10.45 10.59
N ASP A 85 -4.96 -10.77 9.34
CA ASP A 85 -4.16 -11.75 8.59
C ASP A 85 -3.07 -11.05 7.77
N VAL A 86 -3.34 -9.83 7.30
CA VAL A 86 -2.43 -9.08 6.42
C VAL A 86 -2.35 -7.62 6.85
N VAL A 87 -1.14 -7.07 6.83
CA VAL A 87 -0.88 -5.62 6.85
C VAL A 87 -0.23 -5.23 5.53
N VAL A 88 -0.77 -4.22 4.87
CA VAL A 88 -0.19 -3.61 3.66
C VAL A 88 0.13 -2.15 3.93
N GLU A 89 1.37 -1.76 3.67
CA GLU A 89 1.80 -0.35 3.81
C GLU A 89 2.62 0.08 2.59
N SER A 90 2.66 1.37 2.30
CA SER A 90 3.42 1.94 1.19
C SER A 90 4.25 3.16 1.61
N PHE A 91 4.68 3.18 2.85
CA PHE A 91 5.58 4.22 3.34
C PHE A 91 7.02 3.98 2.88
N ARG A 92 7.85 5.00 3.04
CA ARG A 92 9.29 4.82 2.83
C ARG A 92 9.88 3.90 3.89
N PRO A 93 10.95 3.14 3.55
CA PRO A 93 11.61 2.26 4.49
C PRO A 93 11.93 2.95 5.83
N GLY A 94 11.63 2.27 6.93
CA GLY A 94 11.84 2.75 8.30
C GLY A 94 10.76 3.70 8.84
N VAL A 95 9.74 4.07 8.08
CA VAL A 95 8.64 4.91 8.60
C VAL A 95 7.82 4.15 9.63
N MET A 96 7.43 2.92 9.36
CA MET A 96 6.67 2.08 10.28
C MET A 96 7.45 1.83 11.58
N ASP A 97 8.77 1.64 11.50
CA ASP A 97 9.63 1.48 12.68
C ASP A 97 9.64 2.75 13.55
N ARG A 98 9.80 3.93 12.93
CA ARG A 98 9.74 5.22 13.64
C ARG A 98 8.38 5.49 14.28
N LEU A 99 7.31 4.96 13.70
CA LEU A 99 5.96 5.04 14.29
C LEU A 99 5.74 4.03 15.42
N GLY A 100 6.70 3.12 15.66
CA GLY A 100 6.59 2.09 16.70
C GLY A 100 5.62 0.96 16.32
N VAL A 101 5.41 0.75 15.02
CA VAL A 101 4.53 -0.29 14.44
C VAL A 101 5.21 -0.99 13.26
N GLY A 102 6.54 -1.13 13.31
CA GLY A 102 7.33 -1.85 12.32
C GLY A 102 7.13 -3.38 12.39
N TYR A 103 7.65 -4.08 11.39
CA TYR A 103 7.45 -5.52 11.21
C TYR A 103 7.74 -6.36 12.44
N GLU A 104 8.86 -6.14 13.12
CA GLU A 104 9.25 -6.94 14.29
C GLU A 104 8.25 -6.79 15.44
N ILE A 105 7.76 -5.57 15.68
CA ILE A 105 6.74 -5.29 16.71
C ILE A 105 5.42 -5.97 16.35
N LEU A 106 5.02 -5.91 15.06
CA LEU A 106 3.77 -6.52 14.62
C LEU A 106 3.85 -8.05 14.66
N ARG A 107 4.99 -8.62 14.30
CA ARG A 107 5.26 -10.05 14.35
C ARG A 107 5.19 -10.59 15.80
N GLU A 108 5.70 -9.84 16.78
CA GLU A 108 5.57 -10.22 18.20
C GLU A 108 4.11 -10.30 18.67
N ARG A 109 3.23 -9.50 18.07
CA ARG A 109 1.78 -9.49 18.37
C ARG A 109 1.02 -10.58 17.64
N ASN A 110 1.45 -10.92 16.43
CA ASN A 110 0.77 -11.92 15.62
C ASN A 110 1.79 -12.65 14.72
N LEU A 111 2.19 -13.83 15.13
CA LEU A 111 3.17 -14.66 14.42
C LEU A 111 2.69 -15.16 13.05
N ALA A 112 1.38 -15.16 12.81
CA ALA A 112 0.78 -15.57 11.54
C ALA A 112 0.59 -14.42 10.56
N LEU A 113 0.96 -13.19 10.96
CA LEU A 113 0.74 -11.98 10.16
C LEU A 113 1.57 -11.99 8.87
N VAL A 114 0.92 -11.76 7.75
CA VAL A 114 1.58 -11.43 6.48
C VAL A 114 1.80 -9.93 6.44
N TYR A 115 3.06 -9.50 6.39
CA TYR A 115 3.41 -8.08 6.29
C TYR A 115 3.93 -7.75 4.88
N CYS A 116 3.23 -6.86 4.18
CA CYS A 116 3.57 -6.41 2.84
C CYS A 116 3.98 -4.95 2.84
N ALA A 117 5.27 -4.68 2.65
CA ALA A 117 5.83 -3.34 2.50
C ALA A 117 6.06 -3.02 1.01
N LEU A 118 5.20 -2.18 0.45
CA LEU A 118 5.29 -1.77 -0.96
C LEU A 118 6.20 -0.56 -1.10
N THR A 119 7.34 -0.74 -1.74
CA THR A 119 8.30 0.35 -1.99
C THR A 119 8.88 0.23 -3.39
N GLY A 120 9.22 1.35 -4.00
CA GLY A 120 9.72 1.36 -5.37
C GLY A 120 11.05 0.63 -5.57
N TYR A 121 11.89 0.54 -4.53
CA TYR A 121 13.24 -0.02 -4.65
C TYR A 121 13.58 -1.03 -3.54
N GLY A 122 12.58 -1.53 -2.85
CA GLY A 122 12.75 -2.49 -1.76
C GLY A 122 13.19 -1.86 -0.43
N GLN A 123 13.32 -2.73 0.59
CA GLN A 123 13.66 -2.32 1.96
C GLN A 123 15.18 -2.16 2.19
N SER A 124 16.01 -2.60 1.23
CA SER A 124 17.48 -2.58 1.31
C SER A 124 18.08 -2.09 -0.02
N GLY A 125 19.40 -1.95 -0.06
CA GLY A 125 20.13 -1.55 -1.25
C GLY A 125 20.29 -0.04 -1.43
N PRO A 126 21.08 0.40 -2.44
CA PRO A 126 21.49 1.79 -2.60
C PRO A 126 20.35 2.75 -2.95
N TYR A 127 19.25 2.25 -3.51
CA TYR A 127 18.10 3.05 -3.93
C TYR A 127 16.94 3.05 -2.94
N ARG A 128 17.04 2.34 -1.81
CA ARG A 128 15.94 2.20 -0.84
C ARG A 128 15.28 3.52 -0.43
N ASN A 129 16.04 4.60 -0.37
CA ASN A 129 15.56 5.93 0.03
C ASN A 129 15.18 6.84 -1.14
N ARG A 130 15.32 6.38 -2.40
CA ARG A 130 14.94 7.19 -3.56
C ARG A 130 13.42 7.21 -3.72
N ALA A 131 12.90 8.35 -4.18
CA ALA A 131 11.55 8.46 -4.68
C ALA A 131 11.48 7.89 -6.10
N GLY A 132 10.35 7.32 -6.46
CA GLY A 132 10.09 6.86 -7.82
C GLY A 132 8.60 6.71 -8.07
N HIS A 133 8.24 6.74 -9.33
CA HIS A 133 6.94 6.44 -9.88
C HIS A 133 7.14 5.56 -11.13
N ASP A 134 6.09 5.11 -11.75
CA ASP A 134 6.07 4.21 -12.89
C ASP A 134 7.21 4.44 -13.90
N VAL A 135 7.37 5.68 -14.37
CA VAL A 135 8.39 6.02 -15.36
C VAL A 135 9.82 5.75 -14.88
N ASN A 136 10.09 5.96 -13.58
CA ASN A 136 11.42 5.71 -13.02
C ASN A 136 11.74 4.22 -12.97
N TYR A 137 10.77 3.39 -12.60
CA TYR A 137 10.93 1.93 -12.51
C TYR A 137 11.07 1.32 -13.91
N ARG A 138 10.25 1.78 -14.85
CA ARG A 138 10.32 1.36 -16.26
C ARG A 138 11.65 1.75 -16.94
N ALA A 139 12.17 2.95 -16.63
CA ALA A 139 13.48 3.38 -17.13
C ALA A 139 14.62 2.51 -16.59
N LEU A 140 14.62 2.25 -15.27
CA LEU A 140 15.68 1.44 -14.65
C LEU A 140 15.64 -0.04 -15.04
N SER A 141 14.46 -0.58 -15.35
CA SER A 141 14.32 -1.95 -15.85
C SER A 141 14.66 -2.12 -17.33
N GLY A 142 14.90 -1.02 -18.07
CA GLY A 142 15.08 -1.03 -19.52
C GLY A 142 13.79 -1.13 -20.33
N GLN A 143 12.63 -1.28 -19.67
CA GLN A 143 11.35 -1.41 -20.37
C GLN A 143 10.98 -0.14 -21.14
N LEU A 144 11.38 1.02 -20.65
CA LEU A 144 11.06 2.29 -21.30
C LEU A 144 11.76 2.45 -22.65
N GLU A 145 12.98 1.89 -22.80
CA GLU A 145 13.73 1.91 -24.06
C GLU A 145 13.04 1.12 -25.17
N GLN A 146 12.21 0.13 -24.80
CA GLN A 146 11.46 -0.68 -25.77
C GLN A 146 10.19 -0.01 -26.29
N SER A 147 9.90 1.21 -25.83
CA SER A 147 8.75 2.00 -26.26
C SER A 147 9.16 3.14 -27.18
N GLY A 148 8.33 3.48 -28.16
CA GLY A 148 8.63 4.52 -29.13
C GLY A 148 9.32 4.05 -30.41
N PRO A 149 9.63 4.98 -31.33
CA PRO A 149 10.26 4.67 -32.60
C PRO A 149 11.73 4.28 -32.44
N ALA A 150 12.23 3.38 -33.31
CA ALA A 150 13.62 2.99 -33.30
C ALA A 150 14.56 4.19 -33.47
N GLY A 151 15.50 4.37 -32.55
CA GLY A 151 16.42 5.51 -32.50
C GLY A 151 15.82 6.85 -32.09
N GLY A 152 14.56 6.87 -31.66
CA GLY A 152 13.84 8.04 -31.15
C GLY A 152 13.77 8.09 -29.61
N ALA A 153 13.07 9.10 -29.11
CA ALA A 153 12.77 9.18 -27.67
C ALA A 153 11.72 8.11 -27.27
N PRO A 154 11.84 7.52 -26.07
CA PRO A 154 10.83 6.62 -25.56
C PRO A 154 9.46 7.29 -25.41
N ASP A 155 8.39 6.56 -25.70
CA ASP A 155 7.02 7.01 -25.47
C ASP A 155 6.58 6.74 -24.03
N LEU A 156 5.97 7.76 -23.42
CA LEU A 156 5.32 7.61 -22.11
C LEU A 156 3.88 7.12 -22.31
N SER A 157 3.63 5.89 -21.91
CA SER A 157 2.28 5.33 -21.89
C SER A 157 1.42 6.01 -20.83
N ASN A 158 0.14 6.18 -21.12
CA ASN A 158 -0.86 6.59 -20.12
C ASN A 158 -1.25 5.47 -19.15
N PHE A 159 -0.74 4.26 -19.37
CA PHE A 159 -0.97 3.09 -18.53
C PHE A 159 0.23 2.86 -17.62
N GLN A 160 0.03 2.96 -16.32
CA GLN A 160 1.04 2.72 -15.30
C GLN A 160 1.14 1.22 -15.01
N VAL A 161 2.25 0.60 -15.40
CA VAL A 161 2.46 -0.85 -15.30
C VAL A 161 3.23 -1.22 -14.05
N ALA A 162 4.15 -0.32 -13.62
CA ALA A 162 5.07 -0.57 -12.51
C ALA A 162 4.63 0.05 -11.17
N ASP A 163 3.64 0.94 -11.21
CA ASP A 163 3.02 1.54 -10.01
C ASP A 163 1.87 0.71 -9.47
#